data_ad0bf7f1ff96c5ff5d0ed0829e6d6474
#
_entry.id   ad0bf7f1ff96c5ff5d0ed0829e6d6474
#
_cell.length_a   1.000
_cell.length_b   1.000
_cell.length_c   1.000
_cell.angle_alpha   90.00
_cell.angle_beta   90.00
_cell.angle_gamma   90.00
#
_symmetry.space_group_name_H-M   'P 1'
#
loop_
_entity.id
_entity.type
_entity.pdbx_description
1 polymer ?
#
loop_
_entity_poly.entity_id
_entity_poly.type
_entity_poly.pdbx_seq_one_letter_code
_entity_poly.pdbx_strand_id
1 'polypeptide(L)'
;MAGQRVDMNKFEEAKTQHNQGVDGDKKAVIKANEMFLKLRDTDPDNALIEAYYGSTLVLLGRDAVKILERVDKVEEGLDVLNRAVSLDSNHKEIRLLRGNICVRLPESFFQCSETAIEDFTFLLNHYKNNSNYLTIKQIQLVLRNLSTAYQNAGKPDKAKSTLQRLNNWN
;
A
#
# COMPACT_ATOMS: atom_id res chain seq x y z
N MET A 1 -21.92 6.61 23.07
CA MET A 1 -20.49 6.63 23.42
C MET A 1 -19.79 7.51 22.38
N ALA A 2 -19.16 8.59 22.81
CA ALA A 2 -18.37 9.40 21.89
C ALA A 2 -17.13 8.57 21.50
N GLY A 3 -17.05 8.16 20.23
CA GLY A 3 -15.84 7.59 19.69
C GLY A 3 -14.69 8.56 19.95
N GLN A 4 -13.63 8.13 20.63
CA GLN A 4 -12.43 8.93 20.81
C GLN A 4 -11.95 9.31 19.41
N ARG A 5 -11.99 10.62 19.09
CA ARG A 5 -11.41 11.12 17.84
C ARG A 5 -9.95 10.72 17.82
N VAL A 6 -9.54 10.05 16.72
CA VAL A 6 -8.13 9.80 16.44
C VAL A 6 -7.36 11.10 16.62
N ASP A 7 -6.30 11.04 17.43
CA ASP A 7 -5.38 12.15 17.57
C ASP A 7 -4.64 12.35 16.23
N MET A 8 -5.11 13.32 15.43
CA MET A 8 -4.56 13.61 14.11
C MET A 8 -3.08 13.96 14.16
N ASN A 9 -2.60 14.56 15.25
CA ASN A 9 -1.18 14.88 15.40
C ASN A 9 -0.34 13.58 15.53
N LYS A 10 -0.84 12.61 16.31
CA LYS A 10 -0.18 11.31 16.46
C LYS A 10 -0.23 10.50 15.17
N PHE A 11 -1.33 10.58 14.41
CA PHE A 11 -1.43 9.93 13.10
C PHE A 11 -0.40 10.51 12.12
N GLU A 12 -0.29 11.83 11.99
CA GLU A 12 0.68 12.47 11.09
C GLU A 12 2.13 12.20 11.52
N GLU A 13 2.41 12.14 12.83
CA GLU A 13 3.73 11.74 13.32
C GLU A 13 4.05 10.28 12.95
N ALA A 14 3.10 9.37 13.14
CA ALA A 14 3.25 7.96 12.75
C ALA A 14 3.47 7.81 11.24
N LYS A 15 2.75 8.58 10.43
CA LYS A 15 2.90 8.62 8.97
C LYS A 15 4.28 9.13 8.56
N THR A 16 4.81 10.13 9.26
CA THR A 16 6.17 10.63 9.03
C THR A 16 7.21 9.55 9.32
N GLN A 17 7.09 8.83 10.43
CA GLN A 17 7.97 7.70 10.75
C GLN A 17 7.85 6.58 9.71
N HIS A 18 6.63 6.26 9.27
CA HIS A 18 6.41 5.30 8.20
C HIS A 18 7.14 5.69 6.91
N ASN A 19 7.05 6.94 6.48
CA ASN A 19 7.70 7.41 5.25
C ASN A 19 9.24 7.32 5.36
N GLN A 20 9.82 7.70 6.50
CA GLN A 20 11.25 7.50 6.77
C GLN A 20 11.62 6.00 6.73
N GLY A 21 10.75 5.14 7.24
CA GLY A 21 10.89 3.69 7.16
C GLY A 21 10.86 3.16 5.73
N VAL A 22 9.97 3.67 4.88
CA VAL A 22 9.92 3.35 3.44
C VAL A 22 11.24 3.70 2.77
N ASP A 23 11.86 4.83 3.14
CA ASP A 23 13.16 5.30 2.63
C ASP A 23 14.36 4.53 3.20
N GLY A 24 14.13 3.58 4.11
CA GLY A 24 15.16 2.64 4.60
C GLY A 24 15.57 2.81 6.06
N ASP A 25 14.98 3.74 6.79
CA ASP A 25 15.25 3.89 8.24
C ASP A 25 14.53 2.80 9.04
N LYS A 26 15.28 1.76 9.43
CA LYS A 26 14.75 0.62 10.19
C LYS A 26 14.24 1.00 11.59
N LYS A 27 14.83 2.03 12.24
CA LYS A 27 14.35 2.52 13.53
C LYS A 27 13.01 3.22 13.39
N ALA A 28 12.85 3.99 12.31
CA ALA A 28 11.58 4.63 11.98
C ALA A 28 10.48 3.59 11.69
N VAL A 29 10.79 2.45 11.05
CA VAL A 29 9.84 1.35 10.85
C VAL A 29 9.31 0.83 12.18
N ILE A 30 10.20 0.53 13.14
CA ILE A 30 9.80 0.03 14.47
C ILE A 30 8.92 1.06 15.18
N LYS A 31 9.33 2.33 15.18
CA LYS A 31 8.57 3.42 15.81
C LYS A 31 7.21 3.60 15.18
N ALA A 32 7.13 3.58 13.83
CA ALA A 32 5.87 3.68 13.11
C ALA A 32 4.92 2.53 13.46
N ASN A 33 5.44 1.30 13.49
CA ASN A 33 4.64 0.11 13.85
C ASN A 33 4.04 0.23 15.26
N GLU A 34 4.84 0.62 16.26
CA GLU A 34 4.36 0.84 17.62
C GLU A 34 3.31 1.93 17.72
N MET A 35 3.48 3.03 16.97
CA MET A 35 2.54 4.15 16.95
C MET A 35 1.22 3.74 16.29
N PHE A 36 1.26 3.08 15.12
CA PHE A 36 0.04 2.62 14.44
C PHE A 36 -0.68 1.53 15.22
N LEU A 37 0.04 0.64 15.94
CA LEU A 37 -0.57 -0.34 16.83
C LEU A 37 -1.40 0.36 17.92
N LYS A 38 -0.84 1.38 18.58
CA LYS A 38 -1.56 2.17 19.61
C LYS A 38 -2.78 2.92 19.05
N LEU A 39 -2.65 3.50 17.84
CA LEU A 39 -3.77 4.16 17.16
C LEU A 39 -4.87 3.15 16.82
N ARG A 40 -4.51 1.96 16.34
CA ARG A 40 -5.42 0.85 16.06
C ARG A 40 -6.17 0.38 17.30
N ASP A 41 -5.51 0.28 18.45
CA ASP A 41 -6.16 -0.07 19.72
C ASP A 41 -7.22 0.96 20.15
N THR A 42 -7.03 2.23 19.76
CA THR A 42 -7.95 3.32 20.07
C THR A 42 -9.14 3.37 19.09
N ASP A 43 -8.90 3.03 17.82
CA ASP A 43 -9.90 3.07 16.74
C ASP A 43 -9.75 1.86 15.81
N PRO A 44 -10.22 0.67 16.24
CA PRO A 44 -9.92 -0.60 15.56
C PRO A 44 -10.60 -0.78 14.20
N ASP A 45 -11.60 0.03 13.88
CA ASP A 45 -12.32 -0.02 12.60
C ASP A 45 -11.92 1.12 11.65
N ASN A 46 -10.87 1.86 11.98
CA ASN A 46 -10.32 2.88 11.11
C ASN A 46 -9.50 2.25 9.98
N ALA A 47 -10.07 2.23 8.80
CA ALA A 47 -9.47 1.60 7.63
C ALA A 47 -8.07 2.15 7.28
N LEU A 48 -7.85 3.46 7.43
CA LEU A 48 -6.57 4.08 7.09
C LEU A 48 -5.48 3.74 8.10
N ILE A 49 -5.80 3.72 9.39
CA ILE A 49 -4.89 3.27 10.46
C ILE A 49 -4.52 1.79 10.22
N GLU A 50 -5.53 0.95 9.94
CA GLU A 50 -5.33 -0.47 9.63
C GLU A 50 -4.37 -0.64 8.44
N ALA A 51 -4.55 0.13 7.36
CA ALA A 51 -3.68 0.05 6.19
C ALA A 51 -2.22 0.44 6.49
N TYR A 52 -2.01 1.51 7.24
CA TYR A 52 -0.66 1.90 7.64
C TYR A 52 -0.02 0.91 8.59
N TYR A 53 -0.79 0.35 9.52
CA TYR A 53 -0.31 -0.72 10.40
C TYR A 53 0.15 -1.93 9.57
N GLY A 54 -0.68 -2.40 8.64
CA GLY A 54 -0.31 -3.49 7.72
C GLY A 54 0.96 -3.19 6.91
N SER A 55 1.09 -1.96 6.42
CA SER A 55 2.29 -1.51 5.71
C SER A 55 3.54 -1.57 6.59
N THR A 56 3.46 -1.17 7.87
CA THR A 56 4.61 -1.28 8.79
C THR A 56 5.01 -2.72 9.06
N LEU A 57 4.06 -3.67 9.11
CA LEU A 57 4.37 -5.10 9.23
C LEU A 57 5.15 -5.61 8.00
N VAL A 58 4.77 -5.22 6.79
CA VAL A 58 5.52 -5.56 5.58
C VAL A 58 6.94 -4.97 5.63
N LEU A 59 7.10 -3.73 6.10
CA LEU A 59 8.41 -3.10 6.26
C LEU A 59 9.27 -3.81 7.31
N LEU A 60 8.69 -4.25 8.44
CA LEU A 60 9.37 -5.09 9.42
C LEU A 60 9.84 -6.41 8.80
N GLY A 61 9.00 -7.04 7.97
CA GLY A 61 9.38 -8.23 7.21
C GLY A 61 10.53 -7.96 6.24
N ARG A 62 10.50 -6.83 5.51
CA ARG A 62 11.62 -6.40 4.64
C ARG A 62 12.94 -6.36 5.41
N ASP A 63 12.92 -5.85 6.62
CA ASP A 63 14.10 -5.57 7.44
C ASP A 63 14.53 -6.77 8.29
N ALA A 64 13.71 -7.81 8.39
CA ALA A 64 14.00 -9.02 9.16
C ALA A 64 15.18 -9.81 8.58
N VAL A 65 16.02 -10.34 9.45
CA VAL A 65 17.22 -11.13 9.07
C VAL A 65 16.83 -12.56 8.72
N LYS A 66 15.93 -13.16 9.51
CA LYS A 66 15.51 -14.55 9.34
C LYS A 66 14.43 -14.66 8.25
N ILE A 67 14.58 -15.60 7.34
CA ILE A 67 13.66 -15.79 6.21
C ILE A 67 12.24 -16.09 6.68
N LEU A 68 12.07 -16.96 7.66
CA LEU A 68 10.74 -17.29 8.21
C LEU A 68 10.05 -16.07 8.82
N GLU A 69 10.76 -15.29 9.62
CA GLU A 69 10.23 -14.06 10.19
C GLU A 69 9.86 -13.04 9.11
N ARG A 70 10.65 -12.96 8.02
CA ARG A 70 10.34 -12.13 6.87
C ARG A 70 9.03 -12.52 6.22
N VAL A 71 8.83 -13.80 5.94
CA VAL A 71 7.61 -14.32 5.32
C VAL A 71 6.41 -14.08 6.23
N ASP A 72 6.51 -14.48 7.50
CA ASP A 72 5.42 -14.34 8.48
C ASP A 72 4.96 -12.87 8.62
N LYS A 73 5.90 -11.92 8.70
CA LYS A 73 5.57 -10.50 8.82
C LYS A 73 4.95 -9.91 7.56
N VAL A 74 5.41 -10.32 6.39
CA VAL A 74 4.82 -9.88 5.12
C VAL A 74 3.40 -10.44 4.97
N GLU A 75 3.17 -11.72 5.25
CA GLU A 75 1.84 -12.34 5.17
C GLU A 75 0.87 -11.68 6.16
N GLU A 76 1.28 -11.47 7.41
CA GLU A 76 0.50 -10.75 8.42
C GLU A 76 0.13 -9.34 7.91
N GLY A 77 1.09 -8.61 7.35
CA GLY A 77 0.86 -7.28 6.81
C GLY A 77 -0.10 -7.25 5.62
N LEU A 78 -0.03 -8.25 4.72
CA LEU A 78 -0.96 -8.39 3.60
C LEU A 78 -2.38 -8.67 4.07
N ASP A 79 -2.57 -9.52 5.07
CA ASP A 79 -3.88 -9.80 5.66
C ASP A 79 -4.50 -8.55 6.26
N VAL A 80 -3.70 -7.75 6.98
CA VAL A 80 -4.13 -6.47 7.56
C VAL A 80 -4.49 -5.46 6.47
N LEU A 81 -3.72 -5.37 5.39
CA LEU A 81 -4.03 -4.50 4.24
C LEU A 81 -5.32 -4.93 3.54
N ASN A 82 -5.56 -6.23 3.38
CA ASN A 82 -6.80 -6.75 2.83
C ASN A 82 -7.99 -6.41 3.72
N ARG A 83 -7.84 -6.49 5.06
CA ARG A 83 -8.85 -6.05 6.01
C ARG A 83 -9.13 -4.53 5.85
N ALA A 84 -8.11 -3.70 5.71
CA ALA A 84 -8.27 -2.27 5.50
C ALA A 84 -9.12 -1.94 4.25
N VAL A 85 -8.86 -2.63 3.13
CA VAL A 85 -9.68 -2.49 1.91
C VAL A 85 -11.11 -2.99 2.15
N SER A 86 -11.32 -4.00 2.98
CA SER A 86 -12.67 -4.47 3.32
C SER A 86 -13.43 -3.46 4.18
N LEU A 87 -12.74 -2.70 5.05
CA LEU A 87 -13.34 -1.66 5.87
C LEU A 87 -13.72 -0.41 5.05
N ASP A 88 -12.89 0.00 4.09
CA ASP A 88 -13.19 1.09 3.15
C ASP A 88 -12.63 0.76 1.75
N SER A 89 -13.44 0.11 0.94
CA SER A 89 -13.06 -0.36 -0.40
C SER A 89 -12.82 0.77 -1.42
N ASN A 90 -13.31 1.98 -1.13
CA ASN A 90 -13.21 3.13 -2.03
C ASN A 90 -12.11 4.12 -1.65
N HIS A 91 -11.37 3.85 -0.59
CA HIS A 91 -10.35 4.78 -0.08
C HIS A 91 -9.11 4.79 -1.00
N LYS A 92 -8.87 5.92 -1.65
CA LYS A 92 -7.76 6.11 -2.62
C LYS A 92 -6.39 5.76 -2.03
N GLU A 93 -6.07 6.28 -0.85
CA GLU A 93 -4.76 6.11 -0.22
C GLU A 93 -4.52 4.65 0.19
N ILE A 94 -5.55 3.94 0.65
CA ILE A 94 -5.45 2.51 0.99
C ILE A 94 -5.16 1.67 -0.26
N ARG A 95 -5.86 1.95 -1.38
CA ARG A 95 -5.61 1.29 -2.66
C ARG A 95 -4.21 1.56 -3.21
N LEU A 96 -3.74 2.81 -3.13
CA LEU A 96 -2.36 3.16 -3.50
C LEU A 96 -1.34 2.40 -2.64
N LEU A 97 -1.57 2.35 -1.34
CA LEU A 97 -0.64 1.72 -0.40
C LEU A 97 -0.54 0.21 -0.65
N ARG A 98 -1.69 -0.50 -0.72
CA ARG A 98 -1.71 -1.95 -0.97
C ARG A 98 -1.13 -2.30 -2.35
N GLY A 99 -1.54 -1.62 -3.39
CA GLY A 99 -1.03 -1.83 -4.75
C GLY A 99 0.48 -1.62 -4.85
N ASN A 100 1.00 -0.54 -4.26
CA ASN A 100 2.44 -0.25 -4.24
C ASN A 100 3.26 -1.28 -3.45
N ILE A 101 2.71 -1.87 -2.40
CA ILE A 101 3.33 -2.96 -1.66
C ILE A 101 3.34 -4.22 -2.52
N CYS A 102 2.17 -4.62 -3.01
CA CYS A 102 2.01 -5.85 -3.78
C CYS A 102 2.91 -5.93 -5.02
N VAL A 103 3.07 -4.83 -5.76
CA VAL A 103 3.91 -4.83 -6.97
C VAL A 103 5.40 -5.03 -6.67
N ARG A 104 5.86 -4.76 -5.45
CA ARG A 104 7.26 -4.88 -5.03
C ARG A 104 7.59 -6.22 -4.38
N LEU A 105 6.59 -6.99 -3.99
CA LEU A 105 6.80 -8.30 -3.39
C LEU A 105 7.13 -9.34 -4.46
N PRO A 106 8.02 -10.31 -4.17
CA PRO A 106 8.32 -11.41 -5.09
C PRO A 106 7.07 -12.23 -5.41
N GLU A 107 6.67 -12.26 -6.68
CA GLU A 107 5.46 -12.96 -7.13
C GLU A 107 5.49 -14.46 -6.82
N SER A 108 6.67 -15.08 -6.94
CA SER A 108 6.88 -16.50 -6.66
C SER A 108 6.55 -16.91 -5.23
N PHE A 109 6.58 -15.97 -4.28
CA PHE A 109 6.30 -16.23 -2.87
C PHE A 109 4.90 -15.77 -2.45
N PHE A 110 4.53 -14.55 -2.86
CA PHE A 110 3.35 -13.88 -2.30
C PHE A 110 2.17 -13.80 -3.26
N GLN A 111 2.38 -14.07 -4.56
CA GLN A 111 1.33 -14.08 -5.60
C GLN A 111 0.41 -12.85 -5.53
N CYS A 112 1.02 -11.66 -5.36
CA CYS A 112 0.32 -10.42 -5.03
C CYS A 112 0.06 -9.53 -6.25
N SER A 113 0.50 -9.92 -7.45
CA SER A 113 0.39 -9.08 -8.64
C SER A 113 -1.03 -8.84 -9.10
N GLU A 114 -1.93 -9.82 -8.96
CA GLU A 114 -3.35 -9.63 -9.30
C GLU A 114 -4.03 -8.60 -8.35
N THR A 115 -3.65 -8.60 -7.07
CA THR A 115 -4.11 -7.58 -6.11
C THR A 115 -3.61 -6.18 -6.50
N ALA A 116 -2.36 -6.06 -6.93
CA ALA A 116 -1.83 -4.79 -7.43
C ALA A 116 -2.57 -4.32 -8.68
N ILE A 117 -2.86 -5.23 -9.63
CA ILE A 117 -3.64 -4.95 -10.84
C ILE A 117 -5.05 -4.45 -10.45
N GLU A 118 -5.72 -5.12 -9.51
CA GLU A 118 -7.03 -4.70 -9.02
C GLU A 118 -6.99 -3.26 -8.49
N ASP A 119 -6.05 -2.96 -7.59
CA ASP A 119 -5.97 -1.64 -6.96
C ASP A 119 -5.65 -0.53 -7.98
N PHE A 120 -4.67 -0.74 -8.84
CA PHE A 120 -4.29 0.26 -9.84
C PHE A 120 -5.37 0.46 -10.91
N THR A 121 -6.06 -0.60 -11.32
CA THR A 121 -7.19 -0.51 -12.25
C THR A 121 -8.35 0.26 -11.62
N PHE A 122 -8.66 -0.01 -10.34
CA PHE A 122 -9.65 0.74 -9.58
C PHE A 122 -9.33 2.25 -9.59
N LEU A 123 -8.10 2.63 -9.28
CA LEU A 123 -7.66 4.02 -9.24
C LEU A 123 -7.77 4.71 -10.61
N LEU A 124 -7.37 4.03 -11.68
CA LEU A 124 -7.46 4.57 -13.05
C LEU A 124 -8.89 4.71 -13.53
N ASN A 125 -9.80 3.80 -13.14
CA ASN A 125 -11.21 3.90 -13.47
C ASN A 125 -11.86 5.11 -12.78
N HIS A 126 -11.52 5.38 -11.53
CA HIS A 126 -11.98 6.58 -10.83
C HIS A 126 -11.42 7.86 -11.45
N TYR A 127 -10.15 7.86 -11.83
CA TYR A 127 -9.54 8.99 -12.54
C TYR A 127 -10.21 9.26 -13.89
N LYS A 128 -10.58 8.24 -14.64
CA LYS A 128 -11.30 8.39 -15.92
C LYS A 128 -12.61 9.17 -15.75
N ASN A 129 -13.30 8.99 -14.63
CA ASN A 129 -14.56 9.66 -14.32
C ASN A 129 -14.38 11.02 -13.63
N ASN A 130 -13.23 11.24 -13.00
CA ASN A 130 -12.89 12.49 -12.31
C ASN A 130 -11.39 12.78 -12.46
N SER A 131 -11.03 13.69 -13.32
CA SER A 131 -9.64 14.05 -13.63
C SER A 131 -8.86 14.66 -12.45
N ASN A 132 -9.55 15.09 -11.41
CA ASN A 132 -8.92 15.59 -10.17
C ASN A 132 -8.67 14.49 -9.13
N TYR A 133 -9.07 13.24 -9.41
CA TYR A 133 -8.94 12.12 -8.47
C TYR A 133 -7.48 11.75 -8.18
N LEU A 134 -6.63 11.79 -9.21
CA LEU A 134 -5.18 11.54 -9.11
C LEU A 134 -4.40 12.75 -9.63
N THR A 135 -3.27 13.06 -9.00
CA THR A 135 -2.30 14.00 -9.55
C THR A 135 -1.56 13.37 -10.74
N ILE A 136 -0.94 14.20 -11.60
CA ILE A 136 -0.12 13.70 -12.72
C ILE A 136 0.98 12.74 -12.23
N LYS A 137 1.67 13.08 -11.13
CA LYS A 137 2.69 12.21 -10.53
C LYS A 137 2.12 10.87 -10.08
N GLN A 138 0.91 10.87 -9.51
CA GLN A 138 0.22 9.64 -9.10
C GLN A 138 -0.17 8.80 -10.31
N ILE A 139 -0.68 9.40 -11.39
CA ILE A 139 -1.02 8.68 -12.62
C ILE A 139 0.22 8.01 -13.21
N GLN A 140 1.32 8.74 -13.33
CA GLN A 140 2.57 8.21 -13.86
C GLN A 140 3.07 7.02 -13.01
N LEU A 141 3.01 7.14 -11.68
CA LEU A 141 3.38 6.06 -10.76
C LEU A 141 2.45 4.84 -10.92
N VAL A 142 1.13 5.06 -10.94
CA VAL A 142 0.13 4.00 -11.08
C VAL A 142 0.30 3.26 -12.40
N LEU A 143 0.48 3.97 -13.52
CA LEU A 143 0.68 3.33 -14.83
C LEU A 143 1.98 2.53 -14.89
N ARG A 144 3.06 3.05 -14.33
CA ARG A 144 4.35 2.33 -14.26
C ARG A 144 4.22 1.05 -13.43
N ASN A 145 3.63 1.16 -12.26
CA ASN A 145 3.46 0.04 -11.35
C ASN A 145 2.44 -0.99 -11.87
N LEU A 146 1.38 -0.54 -12.55
CA LEU A 146 0.42 -1.43 -13.22
C LEU A 146 1.11 -2.23 -14.34
N SER A 147 1.96 -1.60 -15.14
CA SER A 147 2.75 -2.31 -16.15
C SER A 147 3.63 -3.39 -15.52
N THR A 148 4.33 -3.05 -14.42
CA THR A 148 5.14 -4.02 -13.66
C THR A 148 4.28 -5.16 -13.11
N ALA A 149 3.11 -4.86 -12.54
CA ALA A 149 2.19 -5.88 -12.04
C ALA A 149 1.71 -6.83 -13.15
N TYR A 150 1.40 -6.30 -14.34
CA TYR A 150 1.06 -7.13 -15.49
C TYR A 150 2.25 -8.00 -15.95
N GLN A 151 3.46 -7.47 -15.93
CA GLN A 151 4.66 -8.25 -16.26
C GLN A 151 4.85 -9.40 -15.28
N ASN A 152 4.75 -9.13 -13.98
CA ASN A 152 4.87 -10.13 -12.92
C ASN A 152 3.78 -11.21 -13.00
N ALA A 153 2.56 -10.82 -13.41
CA ALA A 153 1.43 -11.73 -13.60
C ALA A 153 1.48 -12.51 -14.94
N GLY A 154 2.56 -12.40 -15.71
CA GLY A 154 2.69 -13.09 -16.99
C GLY A 154 1.79 -12.56 -18.11
N LYS A 155 1.45 -11.27 -18.08
CA LYS A 155 0.57 -10.58 -19.05
C LYS A 155 1.34 -9.49 -19.83
N PRO A 156 2.36 -9.85 -20.65
CA PRO A 156 3.29 -8.90 -21.27
C PRO A 156 2.61 -7.92 -22.24
N ASP A 157 1.57 -8.34 -22.94
CA ASP A 157 0.85 -7.45 -23.88
C ASP A 157 0.12 -6.31 -23.14
N LYS A 158 -0.49 -6.63 -21.98
CA LYS A 158 -1.11 -5.63 -21.11
C LYS A 158 -0.06 -4.71 -20.48
N ALA A 159 1.08 -5.24 -20.09
CA ALA A 159 2.21 -4.43 -19.61
C ALA A 159 2.66 -3.42 -20.65
N LYS A 160 2.86 -3.87 -21.90
CA LYS A 160 3.27 -3.02 -23.03
C LYS A 160 2.25 -1.91 -23.33
N SER A 161 0.96 -2.26 -23.42
CA SER A 161 -0.09 -1.26 -23.67
C SER A 161 -0.21 -0.24 -22.54
N THR A 162 0.02 -0.65 -21.30
CA THR A 162 0.04 0.26 -20.14
C THR A 162 1.22 1.23 -20.20
N LEU A 163 2.42 0.79 -20.60
CA LEU A 163 3.58 1.67 -20.82
C LEU A 163 3.35 2.67 -21.97
N GLN A 164 2.66 2.27 -23.03
CA GLN A 164 2.28 3.20 -24.10
C GLN A 164 1.39 4.34 -23.58
N ARG A 165 0.46 4.03 -22.67
CA ARG A 165 -0.34 5.06 -22.00
C ARG A 165 0.52 6.01 -21.16
N LEU A 166 1.53 5.50 -20.46
CA LEU A 166 2.47 6.31 -19.68
C LEU A 166 3.22 7.32 -20.56
N ASN A 167 3.64 6.93 -21.76
CA ASN A 167 4.37 7.80 -22.68
C ASN A 167 3.55 9.04 -23.12
N ASN A 168 2.22 8.97 -23.05
CA ASN A 168 1.36 10.11 -23.35
C ASN A 168 1.30 11.16 -22.23
N TRP A 169 1.92 10.89 -21.06
CA TRP A 169 1.97 11.76 -19.89
C TRP A 169 3.36 12.36 -19.61
N ASN A 170 4.36 12.08 -20.48
CA ASN A 170 5.73 12.57 -20.36
C ASN A 170 5.96 13.84 -21.24
#